data_5e088844f0e79df197791a003e80fde1
#
_entry.id   5e088844f0e79df197791a003e80fde1
#
_cell.length_a   1.000
_cell.length_b   1.000
_cell.length_c   1.000
_cell.angle_alpha   90.00
_cell.angle_beta   90.00
_cell.angle_gamma   90.00
#
_symmetry.space_group_name_H-M   'P 1'
#
loop_
_entity.id
_entity.type
_entity.pdbx_description
1 polymer ?
#
loop_
_entity_poly.entity_id
_entity_poly.type
_entity_poly.pdbx_seq_one_letter_code
_entity_poly.pdbx_strand_id
1 'polypeptide(L)'
;RRAMQGEKLGFEGKYYASAGFRMPFKVSGRRIPIYLAAFGPQMSRLAGMLTDGVLINMANPDEIRRIVNEARQGAQEAGKDPDRLEVICKVRCSVAPDRARAREALGRVLAFYALADYYRDLLSRMGFAEEVNAMRAAWQSSGFQAARALISDRLFTGVPMVAATSVAEVREEIRPYADAGATRIILPYVPSSEDAVGETRRFVTAWP
;
A
#
# COMPACT_ATOMS: atom_id res chain seq x y z
N ARG A 1 2.25 -4.99 -22.05
CA ARG A 1 2.49 -6.38 -22.51
C ARG A 1 3.17 -6.41 -23.88
N ARG A 2 2.65 -5.70 -24.86
CA ARG A 2 3.23 -5.64 -26.23
C ARG A 2 4.70 -5.20 -26.23
N ALA A 3 5.07 -4.19 -25.39
CA ALA A 3 6.48 -3.79 -25.24
C ALA A 3 7.38 -4.95 -24.78
N MET A 4 6.90 -5.78 -23.85
CA MET A 4 7.65 -6.96 -23.37
C MET A 4 7.87 -8.01 -24.45
N GLN A 5 7.06 -8.00 -25.50
CA GLN A 5 7.21 -8.85 -26.68
C GLN A 5 8.16 -8.24 -27.74
N GLY A 6 8.72 -7.07 -27.44
CA GLY A 6 9.67 -6.35 -28.32
C GLY A 6 9.00 -5.52 -29.41
N GLU A 7 7.67 -5.29 -29.29
CA GLU A 7 6.99 -4.40 -30.21
C GLU A 7 7.39 -2.94 -29.96
N LYS A 8 7.49 -2.17 -31.04
CA LYS A 8 7.62 -0.71 -30.94
C LYS A 8 6.25 -0.13 -30.66
N LEU A 9 6.11 0.57 -29.53
CA LEU A 9 4.84 1.15 -29.10
C LEU A 9 4.85 2.66 -29.35
N GLY A 10 3.85 3.12 -30.10
CA GLY A 10 3.48 4.51 -30.19
C GLY A 10 1.98 4.64 -29.85
N PHE A 11 1.66 5.64 -29.07
CA PHE A 11 0.28 6.05 -28.88
C PHE A 11 0.23 7.53 -28.51
N GLU A 12 -0.87 8.17 -28.84
CA GLU A 12 -1.16 9.54 -28.49
C GLU A 12 -2.48 9.59 -27.72
N GLY A 13 -2.41 10.02 -26.47
CA GLY A 13 -3.56 10.14 -25.59
C GLY A 13 -3.69 11.56 -25.06
N LYS A 14 -4.83 11.86 -24.43
CA LYS A 14 -5.11 13.19 -23.88
C LYS A 14 -4.08 13.67 -22.84
N TYR A 15 -3.58 12.76 -22.01
CA TYR A 15 -2.68 13.08 -20.88
C TYR A 15 -1.29 12.49 -21.04
N TYR A 16 -1.15 11.41 -21.79
CA TYR A 16 0.11 10.71 -22.00
C TYR A 16 0.27 10.35 -23.47
N ALA A 17 1.50 10.36 -23.91
CA ALA A 17 1.86 9.90 -25.25
C ALA A 17 3.14 9.08 -25.20
N SER A 18 3.34 8.21 -26.18
CA SER A 18 4.57 7.45 -26.37
C SER A 18 5.01 7.55 -27.85
N ALA A 19 6.18 8.09 -28.07
CA ALA A 19 6.73 8.32 -29.40
C ALA A 19 7.57 7.15 -29.92
N GLY A 20 7.07 5.93 -29.78
CA GLY A 20 7.74 4.75 -30.34
C GLY A 20 8.72 4.07 -29.40
N PHE A 21 8.39 3.95 -28.11
CA PHE A 21 9.17 3.18 -27.14
C PHE A 21 9.31 1.71 -27.57
N ARG A 22 10.52 1.17 -27.48
CA ARG A 22 10.81 -0.24 -27.69
C ARG A 22 11.76 -0.73 -26.60
N MET A 23 11.42 -1.85 -25.96
CA MET A 23 12.35 -2.49 -25.02
C MET A 23 13.55 -3.08 -25.79
N PRO A 24 14.78 -2.94 -25.25
CA PRO A 24 15.99 -3.48 -25.92
C PRO A 24 16.08 -5.02 -25.83
N PHE A 25 15.19 -5.66 -25.09
CA PHE A 25 15.11 -7.11 -24.94
C PHE A 25 13.65 -7.57 -24.99
N LYS A 26 13.46 -8.86 -25.27
CA LYS A 26 12.17 -9.54 -25.21
C LYS A 26 12.08 -10.36 -23.94
N VAL A 27 10.92 -10.30 -23.29
CA VAL A 27 10.60 -11.22 -22.21
C VAL A 27 10.02 -12.50 -22.83
N SER A 28 10.85 -13.54 -22.89
CA SER A 28 10.44 -14.84 -23.44
C SER A 28 10.10 -15.84 -22.32
N GLY A 29 9.14 -16.73 -22.59
CA GLY A 29 8.85 -17.91 -21.79
C GLY A 29 8.09 -17.67 -20.47
N ARG A 30 7.86 -16.42 -20.05
CA ARG A 30 7.10 -16.11 -18.81
C ARG A 30 6.17 -14.93 -19.01
N ARG A 31 4.96 -15.04 -18.46
CA ARG A 31 4.04 -13.91 -18.31
C ARG A 31 4.43 -13.13 -17.05
N ILE A 32 4.83 -11.88 -17.22
CA ILE A 32 5.03 -10.96 -16.09
C ILE A 32 3.68 -10.39 -15.70
N PRO A 33 3.21 -10.56 -14.46
CA PRO A 33 1.97 -9.94 -14.00
C PRO A 33 2.13 -8.42 -13.91
N ILE A 34 1.05 -7.71 -14.23
CA ILE A 34 0.96 -6.25 -14.14
C ILE A 34 -0.07 -5.91 -13.08
N TYR A 35 0.30 -5.11 -12.11
CA TYR A 35 -0.57 -4.65 -11.05
C TYR A 35 -0.79 -3.14 -11.15
N LEU A 36 -2.00 -2.69 -10.85
CA LEU A 36 -2.34 -1.28 -10.79
C LEU A 36 -2.52 -0.85 -9.33
N ALA A 37 -1.80 0.20 -8.92
CA ALA A 37 -2.04 0.80 -7.62
C ALA A 37 -3.37 1.58 -7.66
N ALA A 38 -4.29 1.25 -6.76
CA ALA A 38 -5.62 1.84 -6.75
C ALA A 38 -6.20 1.95 -5.33
N PHE A 39 -6.99 3.01 -5.10
CA PHE A 39 -7.72 3.24 -3.86
C PHE A 39 -9.19 3.65 -4.10
N GLY A 40 -9.44 4.46 -5.13
CA GLY A 40 -10.78 4.91 -5.46
C GLY A 40 -11.56 3.86 -6.25
N PRO A 41 -12.90 3.87 -6.21
CA PRO A 41 -13.74 2.84 -6.83
C PRO A 41 -13.48 2.68 -8.33
N GLN A 42 -13.38 3.79 -9.08
CA GLN A 42 -13.12 3.75 -10.52
C GLN A 42 -11.77 3.09 -10.85
N MET A 43 -10.69 3.46 -10.12
CA MET A 43 -9.37 2.88 -10.34
C MET A 43 -9.29 1.43 -9.90
N SER A 44 -9.98 1.05 -8.82
CA SER A 44 -10.07 -0.34 -8.38
C SER A 44 -10.77 -1.22 -9.42
N ARG A 45 -11.90 -0.74 -9.98
CA ARG A 45 -12.61 -1.41 -11.05
C ARG A 45 -11.76 -1.52 -12.32
N LEU A 46 -11.06 -0.44 -12.69
CA LEU A 46 -10.13 -0.45 -13.84
C LEU A 46 -8.97 -1.44 -13.64
N ALA A 47 -8.45 -1.57 -12.42
CA ALA A 47 -7.43 -2.57 -12.09
C ALA A 47 -7.93 -3.99 -12.40
N GLY A 48 -9.15 -4.32 -11.97
CA GLY A 48 -9.79 -5.60 -12.29
C GLY A 48 -9.94 -5.83 -13.79
N MET A 49 -10.43 -4.83 -14.51
CA MET A 49 -10.66 -4.91 -15.96
C MET A 49 -9.35 -5.14 -16.73
N LEU A 50 -8.29 -4.43 -16.44
CA LEU A 50 -7.12 -4.32 -17.33
C LEU A 50 -5.88 -5.08 -16.86
N THR A 51 -5.76 -5.39 -15.56
CA THR A 51 -4.51 -5.89 -14.99
C THR A 51 -4.64 -7.27 -14.35
N ASP A 52 -3.55 -7.81 -13.87
CA ASP A 52 -3.53 -9.11 -13.19
C ASP A 52 -3.86 -8.99 -11.70
N GLY A 53 -3.86 -7.76 -11.18
CA GLY A 53 -4.22 -7.51 -9.79
C GLY A 53 -4.15 -6.04 -9.39
N VAL A 54 -4.48 -5.78 -8.15
CA VAL A 54 -4.49 -4.46 -7.52
C VAL A 54 -3.44 -4.39 -6.42
N LEU A 55 -2.72 -3.26 -6.35
CA LEU A 55 -1.79 -2.95 -5.27
C LEU A 55 -2.41 -1.90 -4.35
N ILE A 56 -2.58 -2.25 -3.08
CA ILE A 56 -3.25 -1.43 -2.07
C ILE A 56 -2.22 -0.96 -1.03
N ASN A 57 -2.27 0.32 -0.69
CA ASN A 57 -1.42 0.93 0.32
C ASN A 57 -2.27 1.80 1.26
N MET A 58 -1.96 1.81 2.55
CA MET A 58 -2.61 2.65 3.57
C MET A 58 -4.13 2.40 3.77
N ALA A 59 -4.64 1.24 3.38
CA ALA A 59 -6.03 0.84 3.60
C ALA A 59 -6.15 -0.16 4.75
N ASN A 60 -7.15 0.03 5.60
CA ASN A 60 -7.53 -0.94 6.64
C ASN A 60 -8.30 -2.12 6.05
N PRO A 61 -8.59 -3.18 6.82
CA PRO A 61 -9.30 -4.36 6.31
C PRO A 61 -10.66 -4.04 5.67
N ASP A 62 -11.43 -3.08 6.19
CA ASP A 62 -12.74 -2.73 5.63
C ASP A 62 -12.61 -2.06 4.27
N GLU A 63 -11.67 -1.14 4.13
CA GLU A 63 -11.38 -0.49 2.86
C GLU A 63 -10.78 -1.47 1.84
N ILE A 64 -10.00 -2.46 2.30
CA ILE A 64 -9.52 -3.55 1.43
C ILE A 64 -10.69 -4.35 0.88
N ARG A 65 -11.66 -4.75 1.71
CA ARG A 65 -12.87 -5.47 1.24
C ARG A 65 -13.59 -4.69 0.16
N ARG A 66 -13.74 -3.37 0.35
CA ARG A 66 -14.37 -2.49 -0.65
C ARG A 66 -13.58 -2.49 -1.96
N ILE A 67 -12.26 -2.29 -1.90
CA ILE A 67 -11.38 -2.27 -3.09
C ILE A 67 -11.41 -3.62 -3.82
N VAL A 68 -11.39 -4.73 -3.08
CA VAL A 68 -11.47 -6.10 -3.64
C VAL A 68 -12.78 -6.30 -4.40
N ASN A 69 -13.90 -5.89 -3.81
CA ASN A 69 -15.21 -6.01 -4.45
C ASN A 69 -15.29 -5.22 -5.77
N GLU A 70 -14.81 -3.97 -5.76
CA GLU A 70 -14.75 -3.14 -6.96
C GLU A 70 -13.85 -3.74 -8.05
N ALA A 71 -12.68 -4.25 -7.66
CA ALA A 71 -11.76 -4.86 -8.59
C ALA A 71 -12.31 -6.17 -9.18
N ARG A 72 -12.93 -7.01 -8.37
CA ARG A 72 -13.60 -8.24 -8.82
C ARG A 72 -14.75 -7.94 -9.78
N GLN A 73 -15.55 -6.93 -9.48
CA GLN A 73 -16.62 -6.49 -10.39
C GLN A 73 -16.04 -6.05 -11.74
N GLY A 74 -14.96 -5.25 -11.75
CA GLY A 74 -14.28 -4.86 -12.98
C GLY A 74 -13.72 -6.05 -13.77
N ALA A 75 -13.19 -7.08 -13.08
CA ALA A 75 -12.73 -8.30 -13.73
C ALA A 75 -13.88 -9.05 -14.42
N GLN A 76 -15.02 -9.21 -13.73
CA GLN A 76 -16.24 -9.83 -14.31
C GLN A 76 -16.75 -9.10 -15.55
N GLU A 77 -16.81 -7.75 -15.49
CA GLU A 77 -17.24 -6.92 -16.64
C GLU A 77 -16.32 -7.07 -17.87
N ALA A 78 -15.04 -7.34 -17.62
CA ALA A 78 -14.06 -7.61 -18.67
C ALA A 78 -14.03 -9.09 -19.12
N GLY A 79 -14.95 -9.93 -18.64
CA GLY A 79 -14.99 -11.36 -18.96
C GLY A 79 -13.81 -12.15 -18.38
N LYS A 80 -13.18 -11.63 -17.32
CA LYS A 80 -12.06 -12.29 -16.62
C LYS A 80 -12.59 -13.02 -15.38
N ASP A 81 -11.88 -14.07 -14.99
CA ASP A 81 -12.15 -14.78 -13.74
C ASP A 81 -11.72 -13.89 -12.54
N PRO A 82 -12.67 -13.43 -11.68
CA PRO A 82 -12.38 -12.57 -10.56
C PRO A 82 -11.56 -13.25 -9.46
N ASP A 83 -11.58 -14.58 -9.37
CA ASP A 83 -10.84 -15.32 -8.35
C ASP A 83 -9.36 -15.47 -8.72
N ARG A 84 -9.00 -15.19 -9.96
CA ARG A 84 -7.60 -15.11 -10.41
C ARG A 84 -6.96 -13.74 -10.20
N LEU A 85 -7.72 -12.76 -9.71
CA LEU A 85 -7.21 -11.42 -9.43
C LEU A 85 -6.31 -11.44 -8.20
N GLU A 86 -5.06 -11.04 -8.35
CA GLU A 86 -4.17 -10.89 -7.21
C GLU A 86 -4.43 -9.56 -6.47
N VAL A 87 -4.57 -9.64 -5.16
CA VAL A 87 -4.75 -8.47 -4.29
C VAL A 87 -3.52 -8.34 -3.41
N ILE A 88 -2.71 -7.33 -3.67
CA ILE A 88 -1.47 -7.09 -2.96
C ILE A 88 -1.67 -5.93 -1.99
N CYS A 89 -1.47 -6.18 -0.70
CA CYS A 89 -1.59 -5.16 0.34
C CYS A 89 -0.23 -4.86 0.98
N LYS A 90 0.05 -3.58 1.22
CA LYS A 90 1.23 -3.15 2.00
C LYS A 90 0.83 -2.88 3.44
N VAL A 91 1.39 -3.65 4.37
CA VAL A 91 1.26 -3.46 5.82
C VAL A 91 2.66 -3.19 6.37
N ARG A 92 2.89 -1.97 6.87
CA ARG A 92 4.19 -1.62 7.43
C ARG A 92 4.34 -2.17 8.83
N CYS A 93 5.53 -2.66 9.15
CA CYS A 93 5.81 -3.15 10.48
C CYS A 93 7.14 -2.62 11.02
N SER A 94 7.21 -2.54 12.32
CA SER A 94 8.44 -2.30 13.08
C SER A 94 8.44 -3.25 14.28
N VAL A 95 9.58 -3.87 14.57
CA VAL A 95 9.78 -4.73 15.74
C VAL A 95 10.86 -4.11 16.59
N ALA A 96 10.54 -3.80 17.85
CA ALA A 96 11.44 -3.16 18.79
C ALA A 96 11.33 -3.81 20.17
N PRO A 97 12.27 -3.55 21.12
CA PRO A 97 12.18 -4.06 22.48
C PRO A 97 10.87 -3.70 23.21
N ASP A 98 10.27 -2.59 22.82
CA ASP A 98 8.94 -2.16 23.29
C ASP A 98 8.09 -1.58 22.15
N ARG A 99 6.76 -1.63 22.30
CA ARG A 99 5.80 -1.14 21.30
C ARG A 99 5.88 0.36 21.06
N ALA A 100 6.26 1.15 22.09
CA ALA A 100 6.32 2.61 21.97
C ALA A 100 7.40 3.01 20.97
N ARG A 101 8.56 2.37 21.04
CA ARG A 101 9.69 2.59 20.11
C ARG A 101 9.34 2.17 18.69
N ALA A 102 8.70 1.02 18.52
CA ALA A 102 8.21 0.57 17.21
C ALA A 102 7.19 1.55 16.61
N ARG A 103 6.25 2.01 17.45
CA ARG A 103 5.24 3.01 17.10
C ARG A 103 5.87 4.35 16.71
N GLU A 104 6.89 4.78 17.44
CA GLU A 104 7.61 6.01 17.13
C GLU A 104 8.23 5.98 15.73
N ALA A 105 8.89 4.87 15.39
CA ALA A 105 9.46 4.67 14.07
C ALA A 105 8.41 4.75 12.96
N LEU A 106 7.28 4.04 13.13
CA LEU A 106 6.16 4.04 12.19
C LEU A 106 5.43 5.38 12.13
N GLY A 107 5.35 6.12 13.24
CA GLY A 107 4.70 7.41 13.32
C GLY A 107 5.28 8.46 12.37
N ARG A 108 6.58 8.41 12.10
CA ARG A 108 7.22 9.28 11.09
C ARG A 108 6.69 8.98 9.68
N VAL A 109 6.53 7.70 9.37
CA VAL A 109 6.02 7.26 8.06
C VAL A 109 4.54 7.59 7.94
N LEU A 110 3.76 7.36 9.00
CA LEU A 110 2.32 7.68 9.01
C LEU A 110 2.09 9.19 8.83
N ALA A 111 2.83 10.05 9.53
CA ALA A 111 2.73 11.50 9.37
C ALA A 111 2.98 11.93 7.92
N PHE A 112 4.01 11.37 7.26
CA PHE A 112 4.29 11.65 5.85
C PHE A 112 3.09 11.31 4.95
N TYR A 113 2.47 10.14 5.16
CA TYR A 113 1.28 9.76 4.39
C TYR A 113 0.06 10.61 4.71
N ALA A 114 -0.18 10.92 5.98
CA ALA A 114 -1.32 11.73 6.39
C ALA A 114 -1.28 13.17 5.84
N LEU A 115 -0.08 13.71 5.62
CA LEU A 115 0.12 15.06 5.07
C LEU A 115 0.06 15.10 3.53
N ALA A 116 0.21 13.97 2.84
CA ALA A 116 0.15 13.90 1.39
C ALA A 116 -1.31 13.98 0.91
N ASP A 117 -1.61 14.95 0.02
CA ASP A 117 -2.98 15.22 -0.46
C ASP A 117 -3.71 13.97 -0.96
N TYR A 118 -3.00 13.12 -1.70
CA TYR A 118 -3.55 11.90 -2.27
C TYR A 118 -4.03 10.89 -1.21
N TYR A 119 -3.31 10.76 -0.09
CA TYR A 119 -3.70 9.86 1.00
C TYR A 119 -4.71 10.48 1.96
N ARG A 120 -4.79 11.81 2.01
CA ARG A 120 -5.78 12.51 2.83
C ARG A 120 -7.20 12.07 2.48
N ASP A 121 -7.53 11.99 1.19
CA ASP A 121 -8.86 11.59 0.75
C ASP A 121 -9.17 10.12 1.11
N LEU A 122 -8.18 9.24 1.04
CA LEU A 122 -8.32 7.85 1.50
C LEU A 122 -8.57 7.80 3.01
N LEU A 123 -7.72 8.45 3.81
CA LEU A 123 -7.85 8.47 5.26
C LEU A 123 -9.15 9.13 5.71
N SER A 124 -9.61 10.17 5.01
CA SER A 124 -10.91 10.81 5.28
C SER A 124 -12.07 9.86 5.03
N ARG A 125 -12.05 9.08 3.96
CA ARG A 125 -13.07 8.03 3.71
C ARG A 125 -13.05 6.94 4.77
N MET A 126 -11.89 6.64 5.33
CA MET A 126 -11.73 5.69 6.45
C MET A 126 -12.15 6.29 7.81
N GLY A 127 -12.67 7.52 7.82
CA GLY A 127 -13.20 8.19 9.02
C GLY A 127 -12.18 9.02 9.80
N PHE A 128 -10.99 9.32 9.24
CA PHE A 128 -9.92 10.08 9.91
C PHE A 128 -9.81 11.52 9.42
N ALA A 129 -10.91 12.11 8.88
CA ALA A 129 -10.90 13.45 8.31
C ALA A 129 -10.45 14.53 9.31
N GLU A 130 -10.93 14.46 10.55
CA GLU A 130 -10.59 15.44 11.59
C GLU A 130 -9.10 15.36 11.95
N GLU A 131 -8.57 14.15 12.17
CA GLU A 131 -7.17 13.95 12.53
C GLU A 131 -6.22 14.43 11.43
N VAL A 132 -6.48 14.07 10.18
CA VAL A 132 -5.58 14.47 9.07
C VAL A 132 -5.65 15.96 8.77
N ASN A 133 -6.81 16.60 8.96
CA ASN A 133 -6.94 18.05 8.83
C ASN A 133 -6.22 18.80 9.98
N ALA A 134 -6.35 18.32 11.22
CA ALA A 134 -5.61 18.86 12.36
C ALA A 134 -4.09 18.72 12.19
N MET A 135 -3.62 17.54 11.72
CA MET A 135 -2.21 17.31 11.41
C MET A 135 -1.71 18.26 10.32
N ARG A 136 -2.50 18.52 9.28
CA ARG A 136 -2.13 19.45 8.21
C ARG A 136 -2.03 20.89 8.71
N ALA A 137 -2.99 21.34 9.51
CA ALA A 137 -2.96 22.67 10.13
C ALA A 137 -1.72 22.85 11.02
N ALA A 138 -1.41 21.85 11.84
CA ALA A 138 -0.21 21.86 12.68
C ALA A 138 1.08 21.86 11.86
N TRP A 139 1.11 21.13 10.74
CA TRP A 139 2.26 21.15 9.82
C TRP A 139 2.49 22.53 9.23
N GLN A 140 1.43 23.19 8.77
CA GLN A 140 1.51 24.52 8.16
C GLN A 140 1.95 25.60 9.15
N SER A 141 1.52 25.50 10.41
CA SER A 141 1.82 26.50 11.44
C SER A 141 3.14 26.22 12.19
N SER A 142 3.49 24.97 12.43
CA SER A 142 4.52 24.58 13.40
C SER A 142 5.43 23.44 12.92
N GLY A 143 5.27 23.02 11.67
CA GLY A 143 6.14 22.04 11.01
C GLY A 143 5.80 20.57 11.29
N PHE A 144 6.63 19.70 10.72
CA PHE A 144 6.39 18.24 10.67
C PHE A 144 6.27 17.57 12.05
N GLN A 145 7.08 18.00 13.01
CA GLN A 145 7.07 17.40 14.36
C GLN A 145 5.74 17.70 15.09
N ALA A 146 5.19 18.91 14.93
CA ALA A 146 3.90 19.25 15.50
C ALA A 146 2.76 18.41 14.89
N ALA A 147 2.78 18.22 13.58
CA ALA A 147 1.81 17.34 12.92
C ALA A 147 1.94 15.88 13.41
N ARG A 148 3.15 15.35 13.51
CA ARG A 148 3.42 14.00 13.98
C ARG A 148 2.92 13.77 15.41
N ALA A 149 3.06 14.74 16.29
CA ALA A 149 2.60 14.67 17.68
C ALA A 149 1.07 14.50 17.82
N LEU A 150 0.31 14.81 16.75
CA LEU A 150 -1.15 14.66 16.71
C LEU A 150 -1.62 13.28 16.25
N ILE A 151 -0.73 12.32 16.00
CA ILE A 151 -1.13 10.96 15.65
C ILE A 151 -1.81 10.32 16.86
N SER A 152 -3.14 10.21 16.78
CA SER A 152 -3.96 9.55 17.80
C SER A 152 -3.78 8.02 17.78
N ASP A 153 -4.15 7.36 18.87
CA ASP A 153 -4.20 5.90 18.92
C ASP A 153 -5.20 5.37 17.88
N ARG A 154 -6.35 6.03 17.75
CA ARG A 154 -7.38 5.69 16.76
C ARG A 154 -6.84 5.71 15.33
N LEU A 155 -6.14 6.78 14.93
CA LEU A 155 -5.54 6.88 13.61
C LEU A 155 -4.46 5.81 13.41
N PHE A 156 -3.57 5.62 14.40
CA PHE A 156 -2.48 4.67 14.29
C PHE A 156 -2.96 3.22 14.13
N THR A 157 -3.95 2.81 14.93
CA THR A 157 -4.50 1.45 14.89
C THR A 157 -5.46 1.22 13.71
N GLY A 158 -6.00 2.29 13.15
CA GLY A 158 -6.93 2.25 12.02
C GLY A 158 -6.27 2.21 10.64
N VAL A 159 -4.93 2.18 10.56
CA VAL A 159 -4.16 2.10 9.30
C VAL A 159 -3.21 0.90 9.33
N PRO A 160 -2.68 0.44 8.18
CA PRO A 160 -1.82 -0.74 8.10
C PRO A 160 -0.39 -0.48 8.65
N MET A 161 -0.32 -0.25 9.96
CA MET A 161 0.90 0.00 10.72
C MET A 161 0.94 -0.96 11.92
N VAL A 162 1.91 -1.88 11.94
CA VAL A 162 2.07 -2.90 12.99
C VAL A 162 3.31 -2.57 13.82
N ALA A 163 3.11 -2.07 15.03
CA ALA A 163 4.16 -1.86 16.04
C ALA A 163 4.20 -3.07 16.98
N ALA A 164 5.25 -3.87 16.90
CA ALA A 164 5.35 -5.16 17.57
C ALA A 164 6.63 -5.30 18.38
N THR A 165 6.67 -6.28 19.29
CA THR A 165 7.87 -6.68 20.02
C THR A 165 8.48 -7.98 19.48
N SER A 166 7.77 -8.68 18.62
CA SER A 166 8.23 -9.91 17.97
C SER A 166 7.65 -10.09 16.56
N VAL A 167 8.30 -10.92 15.76
CA VAL A 167 7.81 -11.35 14.44
C VAL A 167 6.48 -12.13 14.56
N ALA A 168 6.31 -12.89 15.64
CA ALA A 168 5.07 -13.62 15.89
C ALA A 168 3.87 -12.67 16.04
N GLU A 169 4.03 -11.55 16.77
CA GLU A 169 2.99 -10.53 16.87
C GLU A 169 2.67 -9.90 15.51
N VAL A 170 3.69 -9.60 14.67
CA VAL A 170 3.45 -9.08 13.32
C VAL A 170 2.58 -10.05 12.52
N ARG A 171 2.84 -11.35 12.60
CA ARG A 171 2.05 -12.38 11.89
C ARG A 171 0.60 -12.42 12.32
N GLU A 172 0.34 -12.28 13.61
CA GLU A 172 -1.04 -12.21 14.12
C GLU A 172 -1.75 -10.94 13.64
N GLU A 173 -1.10 -9.80 13.75
CA GLU A 173 -1.69 -8.50 13.44
C GLU A 173 -1.94 -8.28 11.93
N ILE A 174 -1.30 -9.07 11.05
CA ILE A 174 -1.56 -8.99 9.60
C ILE A 174 -2.69 -9.92 9.12
N ARG A 175 -3.16 -10.88 9.93
CA ARG A 175 -4.22 -11.81 9.56
C ARG A 175 -5.49 -11.12 9.06
N PRO A 176 -6.01 -10.06 9.72
CA PRO A 176 -7.21 -9.37 9.25
C PRO A 176 -7.13 -8.84 7.82
N TYR A 177 -5.92 -8.57 7.32
CA TYR A 177 -5.71 -8.13 5.94
C TYR A 177 -5.87 -9.28 4.94
N ALA A 178 -5.39 -10.48 5.28
CA ALA A 178 -5.64 -11.68 4.50
C ALA A 178 -7.13 -12.04 4.48
N ASP A 179 -7.80 -12.00 5.64
CA ASP A 179 -9.24 -12.24 5.79
C ASP A 179 -10.09 -11.21 5.03
N ALA A 180 -9.56 -10.02 4.79
CA ALA A 180 -10.17 -8.98 3.97
C ALA A 180 -10.02 -9.22 2.46
N GLY A 181 -9.28 -10.27 2.05
CA GLY A 181 -9.10 -10.67 0.66
C GLY A 181 -7.75 -10.33 0.05
N ALA A 182 -6.76 -9.91 0.85
CA ALA A 182 -5.39 -9.78 0.36
C ALA A 182 -4.79 -11.17 0.06
N THR A 183 -4.42 -11.41 -1.19
CA THR A 183 -3.77 -12.66 -1.61
C THR A 183 -2.27 -12.65 -1.33
N ARG A 184 -1.69 -11.45 -1.21
CA ARG A 184 -0.29 -11.24 -0.83
C ARG A 184 -0.17 -10.01 0.08
N ILE A 185 0.67 -10.12 1.09
CA ILE A 185 1.01 -9.00 1.98
C ILE A 185 2.49 -8.67 1.80
N ILE A 186 2.77 -7.43 1.44
CA ILE A 186 4.13 -6.87 1.44
C ILE A 186 4.34 -6.21 2.80
N LEU A 187 5.42 -6.56 3.49
CA LEU A 187 5.80 -6.03 4.79
C LEU A 187 7.01 -5.08 4.64
N PRO A 188 6.81 -3.79 4.34
CA PRO A 188 7.89 -2.83 4.41
C PRO A 188 8.30 -2.67 5.87
N TYR A 189 9.48 -3.17 6.21
CA TYR A 189 10.02 -3.05 7.56
C TYR A 189 10.53 -1.62 7.80
N VAL A 190 10.20 -1.05 8.96
CA VAL A 190 10.64 0.28 9.38
C VAL A 190 11.56 0.09 10.60
N PRO A 191 12.87 0.31 10.45
CA PRO A 191 13.82 0.18 11.56
C PRO A 191 13.53 1.18 12.68
N SER A 192 13.72 0.76 13.91
CA SER A 192 13.51 1.55 15.13
C SER A 192 14.81 2.11 15.71
N SER A 193 15.97 1.73 15.17
CA SER A 193 17.30 2.19 15.59
C SER A 193 18.17 2.59 14.39
N GLU A 194 19.39 3.03 14.68
CA GLU A 194 20.40 3.37 13.67
C GLU A 194 20.94 2.12 12.95
N ASP A 195 20.86 0.94 13.57
CA ASP A 195 21.23 -0.34 12.95
C ASP A 195 20.12 -0.87 12.03
N ALA A 196 19.74 -0.07 11.06
CA ALA A 196 18.65 -0.39 10.13
C ALA A 196 18.88 -1.69 9.35
N VAL A 197 20.10 -1.96 8.95
CA VAL A 197 20.47 -3.17 8.19
C VAL A 197 20.39 -4.41 9.09
N GLY A 198 20.93 -4.34 10.28
CA GLY A 198 20.90 -5.44 11.25
C GLY A 198 19.48 -5.77 11.70
N GLU A 199 18.68 -4.75 12.01
CA GLU A 199 17.25 -4.96 12.35
C GLU A 199 16.47 -5.62 11.20
N THR A 200 16.60 -5.11 9.98
CA THR A 200 15.93 -5.69 8.81
C THR A 200 16.38 -7.14 8.58
N ARG A 201 17.66 -7.42 8.70
CA ARG A 201 18.19 -8.79 8.58
C ARG A 201 17.59 -9.71 9.64
N ARG A 202 17.58 -9.31 10.92
CA ARG A 202 16.95 -10.08 12.02
C ARG A 202 15.48 -10.36 11.74
N PHE A 203 14.75 -9.35 11.29
CA PHE A 203 13.32 -9.50 10.93
C PHE A 203 13.14 -10.54 9.82
N VAL A 204 13.88 -10.42 8.72
CA VAL A 204 13.76 -11.35 7.57
C VAL A 204 14.18 -12.78 7.95
N THR A 205 15.27 -12.93 8.76
CA THR A 205 15.74 -14.25 9.18
C THR A 205 14.79 -14.93 10.17
N ALA A 206 14.09 -14.14 11.00
CA ALA A 206 13.09 -14.67 11.94
C ALA A 206 11.73 -14.96 11.27
N TRP A 207 11.54 -14.57 10.02
CA TRP A 207 10.36 -14.90 9.26
C TRP A 207 10.45 -16.35 8.77
N PRO A 208 9.52 -17.25 9.13
CA PRO A 208 9.56 -18.67 8.75
C PRO A 208 9.31 -18.90 7.27
#